data_4480cc6ef0997ca5e2f8cca41911e59f
#
_entry.id   4480cc6ef0997ca5e2f8cca41911e59f
#
_cell.length_a   1.000
_cell.length_b   1.000
_cell.length_c   1.000
_cell.angle_alpha   90.00
_cell.angle_beta   90.00
_cell.angle_gamma   90.00
#
_symmetry.space_group_name_H-M   'P 1'
#
loop_
_entity.id
_entity.type
_entity.pdbx_description
1 polymer ?
#
loop_
_entity_poly.entity_id
_entity_poly.type
_entity_poly.pdbx_seq_one_letter_code
_entity_poly.pdbx_strand_id
1 'polypeptide(L)'
;MKKLWTLCTCCLSVGMMWAQTGNWTDEGNYDTSWWDGNNRPEYHISTAEQLAGLSYLSSQGRTFPASRIILDNDLDMEAHYWVPIEEFTGFFDGNGHTLSGIHVQNIYGNSGFIATLKGYARDYTRGTVYNLTLDETCELASAGLNSTATVGGIVGEAATYTTIAACRFLGKITFDDHRGELTIGGIVGSTKGTVNSCRNEGAITVKVSQKGSAEAGGIVGVCNGKDIRITNCINQATLSGTSASYQSEGIELAGIVATNFSGSTINGCLNEGEVNIRFSSSQTIYSPFSAAGITTSNYGLVINSGNTGRIAVQSDMKATVGGISSHNSGSIVNSYNIGAIACNGRKGQTFYNNGGGITGVFQYSTIGITPLIYGCYNSGTVSSTG
;
A
#
# COMPACT_ATOMS: atom_id res chain seq x y z
N MET A 1 62.08 19.47 -15.89
CA MET A 1 60.62 19.40 -15.95
C MET A 1 60.18 18.10 -15.32
N LYS A 2 59.78 18.13 -14.05
CA LYS A 2 59.28 16.95 -13.32
C LYS A 2 57.75 16.97 -13.39
N LYS A 3 57.13 15.99 -14.04
CA LYS A 3 55.69 15.81 -14.05
C LYS A 3 55.27 15.12 -12.75
N LEU A 4 54.52 15.80 -11.92
CA LEU A 4 53.81 15.24 -10.76
C LEU A 4 52.58 14.50 -11.26
N TRP A 5 52.48 13.20 -10.96
CA TRP A 5 51.29 12.41 -11.12
C TRP A 5 50.53 12.44 -9.80
N THR A 6 49.36 13.10 -9.80
CA THR A 6 48.43 13.04 -8.68
C THR A 6 47.57 11.78 -8.86
N LEU A 7 47.80 10.78 -8.02
CA LEU A 7 46.89 9.64 -7.88
C LEU A 7 45.62 10.13 -7.19
N CYS A 8 44.51 10.12 -7.91
CA CYS A 8 43.18 10.27 -7.35
C CYS A 8 42.74 8.92 -6.74
N THR A 9 42.85 8.80 -5.42
CA THR A 9 42.34 7.64 -4.68
C THR A 9 40.82 7.76 -4.58
N CYS A 10 40.08 7.16 -5.52
CA CYS A 10 38.65 6.89 -5.34
C CYS A 10 38.52 5.83 -4.23
N CYS A 11 38.14 6.27 -3.04
CA CYS A 11 37.61 5.38 -2.01
C CYS A 11 36.27 4.80 -2.54
N LEU A 12 36.31 3.63 -3.15
CA LEU A 12 35.13 2.76 -3.25
C LEU A 12 34.85 2.28 -1.83
N SER A 13 33.86 2.87 -1.18
CA SER A 13 33.17 2.24 -0.06
C SER A 13 32.36 1.07 -0.63
N VAL A 14 32.97 -0.10 -0.65
CA VAL A 14 32.26 -1.36 -0.80
C VAL A 14 31.51 -1.53 0.52
N GLY A 15 30.26 -1.09 0.55
CA GLY A 15 29.33 -1.50 1.59
C GLY A 15 29.28 -3.02 1.55
N MET A 16 29.79 -3.68 2.58
CA MET A 16 29.53 -5.10 2.78
C MET A 16 28.02 -5.21 3.00
N MET A 17 27.28 -5.61 1.97
CA MET A 17 25.92 -6.12 2.15
C MET A 17 26.08 -7.41 2.95
N TRP A 18 25.81 -7.35 4.23
CA TRP A 18 25.64 -8.53 5.06
C TRP A 18 24.43 -9.27 4.49
N ALA A 19 24.60 -10.48 4.00
CA ALA A 19 23.47 -11.31 3.60
C ALA A 19 22.66 -11.60 4.86
N GLN A 20 21.40 -11.20 4.86
CA GLN A 20 20.47 -11.51 5.93
C GLN A 20 20.43 -13.03 6.15
N THR A 21 20.58 -13.46 7.39
CA THR A 21 20.61 -14.89 7.76
C THR A 21 19.55 -15.18 8.81
N GLY A 22 18.56 -16.02 8.47
CA GLY A 22 17.49 -16.40 9.40
C GLY A 22 16.46 -15.29 9.63
N ASN A 23 15.61 -15.52 10.60
CA ASN A 23 14.53 -14.59 10.97
C ASN A 23 14.83 -13.93 12.32
N TRP A 24 14.25 -12.77 12.54
CA TRP A 24 14.30 -12.09 13.83
C TRP A 24 13.64 -12.90 14.97
N THR A 25 12.73 -13.82 14.65
CA THR A 25 12.07 -14.69 15.64
C THR A 25 12.80 -16.00 15.90
N ASP A 26 13.96 -16.23 15.27
CA ASP A 26 14.80 -17.40 15.56
C ASP A 26 15.50 -17.24 16.92
N GLU A 27 15.75 -18.36 17.59
CA GLU A 27 16.36 -18.38 18.92
C GLU A 27 17.72 -17.66 18.94
N GLY A 28 17.87 -16.70 19.83
CA GLY A 28 19.06 -15.87 19.96
C GLY A 28 19.02 -14.53 19.23
N ASN A 29 18.02 -14.28 18.37
CA ASN A 29 17.88 -13.03 17.62
C ASN A 29 16.88 -12.05 18.25
N TYR A 30 16.18 -12.44 19.31
CA TYR A 30 15.17 -11.61 19.97
C TYR A 30 15.36 -11.53 21.48
N ASP A 31 14.87 -10.45 22.09
CA ASP A 31 14.83 -10.24 23.53
C ASP A 31 13.40 -9.97 24.01
N THR A 32 12.89 -10.81 24.90
CA THR A 32 11.58 -10.66 25.55
C THR A 32 11.68 -10.24 27.02
N SER A 33 12.86 -9.92 27.53
CA SER A 33 13.09 -9.61 28.95
C SER A 33 12.38 -8.33 29.42
N TRP A 34 12.00 -7.46 28.49
CA TRP A 34 11.21 -6.25 28.77
C TRP A 34 9.75 -6.55 29.13
N TRP A 35 9.25 -7.76 28.78
CA TRP A 35 7.90 -8.19 29.09
C TRP A 35 7.88 -9.14 30.31
N ASP A 36 7.13 -8.80 31.34
CA ASP A 36 7.07 -9.52 32.60
C ASP A 36 5.89 -10.50 32.70
N GLY A 37 5.22 -10.80 31.59
CA GLY A 37 4.07 -11.70 31.58
C GLY A 37 2.73 -11.02 31.87
N ASN A 38 2.72 -9.75 32.22
CA ASN A 38 1.52 -8.97 32.53
C ASN A 38 1.19 -7.98 31.41
N ASN A 39 -0.04 -7.46 31.39
CA ASN A 39 -0.40 -6.34 30.55
C ASN A 39 -0.17 -5.04 31.32
N ARG A 40 1.01 -4.45 31.18
CA ARG A 40 1.28 -3.11 31.71
C ARG A 40 0.65 -2.05 30.81
N PRO A 41 0.32 -0.86 31.33
CA PRO A 41 -0.14 0.24 30.51
C PRO A 41 0.87 0.68 29.44
N GLU A 42 2.17 0.53 29.72
CA GLU A 42 3.23 1.01 28.83
C GLU A 42 4.47 0.11 28.88
N TYR A 43 5.08 -0.10 27.69
CA TYR A 43 6.36 -0.77 27.49
C TYR A 43 7.21 0.05 26.54
N HIS A 44 8.52 0.05 26.77
CA HIS A 44 9.50 0.74 25.97
C HIS A 44 10.38 -0.26 25.20
N ILE A 45 10.59 0.01 23.93
CA ILE A 45 11.44 -0.77 23.02
C ILE A 45 12.60 0.12 22.59
N SER A 46 13.81 -0.27 22.93
CA SER A 46 15.02 0.50 22.72
C SER A 46 16.03 -0.17 21.78
N THR A 47 15.86 -1.46 21.47
CA THR A 47 16.75 -2.22 20.59
C THR A 47 16.00 -3.07 19.57
N ALA A 48 16.71 -3.47 18.50
CA ALA A 48 16.17 -4.33 17.45
C ALA A 48 15.69 -5.69 17.99
N GLU A 49 16.47 -6.29 18.90
CA GLU A 49 16.13 -7.57 19.54
C GLU A 49 14.86 -7.46 20.40
N GLN A 50 14.64 -6.33 21.06
CA GLN A 50 13.41 -6.08 21.83
C GLN A 50 12.21 -5.95 20.90
N LEU A 51 12.36 -5.26 19.76
CA LEU A 51 11.30 -5.18 18.75
C LEU A 51 11.01 -6.56 18.15
N ALA A 52 12.04 -7.35 17.87
CA ALA A 52 11.90 -8.74 17.47
C ALA A 52 11.20 -9.60 18.53
N GLY A 53 11.45 -9.33 19.81
CA GLY A 53 10.75 -9.93 20.93
C GLY A 53 9.24 -9.68 20.90
N LEU A 54 8.79 -8.49 20.47
CA LEU A 54 7.37 -8.19 20.28
C LEU A 54 6.75 -9.08 19.18
N SER A 55 7.44 -9.26 18.04
CA SER A 55 7.01 -10.16 16.98
C SER A 55 6.96 -11.61 17.46
N TYR A 56 7.99 -12.08 18.15
CA TYR A 56 8.01 -13.42 18.73
C TYR A 56 6.86 -13.64 19.71
N LEU A 57 6.62 -12.72 20.64
CA LEU A 57 5.51 -12.82 21.61
C LEU A 57 4.15 -12.83 20.91
N SER A 58 4.00 -12.08 19.83
CA SER A 58 2.78 -12.09 19.02
C SER A 58 2.54 -13.45 18.38
N SER A 59 3.56 -14.12 17.87
CA SER A 59 3.46 -15.49 17.33
C SER A 59 3.09 -16.53 18.41
N GLN A 60 3.31 -16.19 19.68
CA GLN A 60 2.86 -16.99 20.83
C GLN A 60 1.44 -16.59 21.31
N GLY A 61 0.71 -15.80 20.52
CA GLY A 61 -0.66 -15.36 20.78
C GLY A 61 -0.78 -14.20 21.78
N ARG A 62 0.30 -13.43 21.99
CA ARG A 62 0.25 -12.23 22.84
C ARG A 62 -0.10 -11.01 21.97
N THR A 63 -1.22 -10.37 22.26
CA THR A 63 -1.76 -9.28 21.44
C THR A 63 -1.67 -7.89 22.08
N PHE A 64 -1.23 -7.81 23.34
CA PHE A 64 -1.00 -6.57 24.11
C PHE A 64 -2.23 -5.66 24.23
N PRO A 65 -3.41 -6.16 24.59
CA PRO A 65 -4.61 -5.33 24.70
C PRO A 65 -4.40 -4.24 25.77
N ALA A 66 -4.84 -3.01 25.46
CA ALA A 66 -4.72 -1.82 26.32
C ALA A 66 -3.29 -1.41 26.72
N SER A 67 -2.26 -2.05 26.16
CA SER A 67 -0.87 -1.64 26.37
C SER A 67 -0.41 -0.69 25.28
N ARG A 68 0.43 0.27 25.66
CA ARG A 68 1.15 1.14 24.74
C ARG A 68 2.58 0.62 24.59
N ILE A 69 3.00 0.35 23.37
CA ILE A 69 4.38 -0.01 23.02
C ILE A 69 5.01 1.22 22.39
N ILE A 70 6.09 1.72 22.95
CA ILE A 70 6.75 2.96 22.54
C ILE A 70 8.16 2.66 22.06
N LEU A 71 8.53 3.18 20.89
CA LEU A 71 9.92 3.19 20.46
C LEU A 71 10.67 4.32 21.16
N ASP A 72 11.85 4.02 21.70
CA ASP A 72 12.74 4.99 22.33
C ASP A 72 13.86 5.46 21.40
N ASN A 73 14.14 4.72 20.33
CA ASN A 73 15.22 4.98 19.38
C ASN A 73 14.81 4.63 17.95
N ASP A 74 15.55 5.14 16.99
CA ASP A 74 15.61 4.59 15.66
C ASP A 74 16.24 3.20 15.72
N LEU A 75 15.70 2.22 15.00
CA LEU A 75 16.17 0.83 15.05
C LEU A 75 16.53 0.33 13.66
N ASP A 76 17.68 -0.33 13.58
CA ASP A 76 18.15 -1.02 12.38
C ASP A 76 17.83 -2.53 12.48
N MET A 77 16.98 -3.00 11.56
CA MET A 77 16.48 -4.36 11.48
C MET A 77 17.12 -5.17 10.34
N GLU A 78 18.23 -4.70 9.75
CA GLU A 78 18.79 -5.30 8.53
C GLU A 78 19.43 -6.69 8.75
N ALA A 79 19.77 -7.06 10.00
CA ALA A 79 20.51 -8.30 10.29
C ALA A 79 19.74 -9.58 9.92
N HIS A 80 18.42 -9.57 10.06
CA HIS A 80 17.57 -10.75 9.87
C HIS A 80 16.27 -10.39 9.14
N TYR A 81 15.60 -11.39 8.52
CA TYR A 81 14.29 -11.18 7.93
C TYR A 81 13.24 -10.89 9.00
N TRP A 82 12.43 -9.87 8.73
CA TRP A 82 11.33 -9.52 9.62
C TRP A 82 10.19 -10.53 9.50
N VAL A 83 9.74 -11.03 10.64
CA VAL A 83 8.48 -11.78 10.75
C VAL A 83 7.43 -10.78 11.23
N PRO A 84 6.37 -10.53 10.45
CA PRO A 84 5.33 -9.59 10.83
C PRO A 84 4.76 -9.88 12.22
N ILE A 85 4.47 -8.83 13.01
CA ILE A 85 3.69 -8.96 14.24
C ILE A 85 2.33 -9.54 13.84
N GLU A 86 2.04 -10.79 14.26
CA GLU A 86 0.94 -11.60 13.73
C GLU A 86 -0.43 -10.96 14.02
N GLU A 87 -0.66 -10.61 15.29
CA GLU A 87 -1.86 -9.90 15.73
C GLU A 87 -1.51 -8.88 16.81
N PHE A 88 -1.98 -7.65 16.64
CA PHE A 88 -1.77 -6.59 17.61
C PHE A 88 -3.09 -5.87 17.92
N THR A 89 -3.35 -5.63 19.22
CA THR A 89 -4.59 -5.00 19.68
C THR A 89 -4.34 -3.74 20.53
N GLY A 90 -3.07 -3.46 20.84
CA GLY A 90 -2.64 -2.34 21.67
C GLY A 90 -2.44 -1.04 20.88
N PHE A 91 -1.69 -0.15 21.47
CA PHE A 91 -1.25 1.10 20.88
C PHE A 91 0.26 1.01 20.60
N PHE A 92 0.65 0.96 19.33
CA PHE A 92 2.06 1.04 18.91
C PHE A 92 2.39 2.49 18.56
N ASP A 93 3.28 3.09 19.31
CA ASP A 93 3.75 4.46 19.11
C ASP A 93 5.20 4.44 18.61
N GLY A 94 5.36 4.79 17.33
CA GLY A 94 6.68 4.99 16.77
C GLY A 94 7.43 6.17 17.37
N ASN A 95 6.73 7.07 18.09
CA ASN A 95 7.30 8.22 18.79
C ASN A 95 8.17 9.14 17.89
N GLY A 96 7.91 9.11 16.58
CA GLY A 96 8.69 9.83 15.57
C GLY A 96 9.97 9.13 15.12
N HIS A 97 10.24 7.94 15.65
CA HIS A 97 11.41 7.14 15.29
C HIS A 97 11.22 6.38 13.98
N THR A 98 12.35 5.98 13.43
CA THR A 98 12.46 5.30 12.14
C THR A 98 12.91 3.85 12.34
N LEU A 99 12.27 2.95 11.63
CA LEU A 99 12.75 1.58 11.44
C LEU A 99 13.40 1.48 10.06
N SER A 100 14.62 0.97 10.00
CA SER A 100 15.35 0.62 8.79
C SER A 100 15.48 -0.90 8.64
N GLY A 101 15.70 -1.39 7.43
CA GLY A 101 16.01 -2.79 7.18
C GLY A 101 14.88 -3.80 7.49
N ILE A 102 13.63 -3.38 7.53
CA ILE A 102 12.50 -4.31 7.62
C ILE A 102 12.35 -5.06 6.30
N HIS A 103 12.79 -6.32 6.24
CA HIS A 103 12.71 -7.16 5.06
C HIS A 103 11.77 -8.34 5.28
N VAL A 104 10.65 -8.36 4.53
CA VAL A 104 9.69 -9.47 4.54
C VAL A 104 9.73 -10.21 3.23
N GLN A 105 9.88 -11.53 3.25
CA GLN A 105 9.91 -12.39 2.07
C GLN A 105 8.87 -13.51 2.12
N ASN A 106 8.59 -14.17 0.98
CA ASN A 106 7.66 -15.30 0.88
C ASN A 106 6.27 -14.97 1.42
N ILE A 107 5.72 -13.83 1.02
CA ILE A 107 4.50 -13.24 1.57
C ILE A 107 3.27 -14.05 1.16
N TYR A 108 2.50 -14.48 2.15
CA TYR A 108 1.17 -15.09 2.00
C TYR A 108 0.24 -14.60 3.12
N GLY A 109 -1.07 -14.52 2.84
CA GLY A 109 -2.04 -13.98 3.81
C GLY A 109 -1.78 -12.50 4.13
N ASN A 110 -2.04 -12.11 5.37
CA ASN A 110 -1.84 -10.73 5.81
C ASN A 110 -0.36 -10.47 6.12
N SER A 111 0.21 -9.39 5.63
CA SER A 111 1.62 -9.06 5.83
C SER A 111 1.90 -7.56 5.82
N GLY A 112 2.95 -7.17 6.55
CA GLY A 112 3.39 -5.79 6.72
C GLY A 112 4.42 -5.72 7.86
N PHE A 113 4.64 -4.55 8.45
CA PHE A 113 5.28 -4.49 9.75
C PHE A 113 4.41 -5.22 10.81
N ILE A 114 3.09 -5.01 10.76
CA ILE A 114 2.08 -5.78 11.49
C ILE A 114 1.21 -6.52 10.47
N ALA A 115 0.99 -7.83 10.65
CA ALA A 115 0.13 -8.59 9.77
C ALA A 115 -1.35 -8.22 9.98
N THR A 116 -1.83 -8.25 11.23
CA THR A 116 -3.22 -7.93 11.55
C THR A 116 -3.32 -7.00 12.77
N LEU A 117 -3.92 -5.84 12.54
CA LEU A 117 -4.26 -4.88 13.60
C LEU A 117 -5.74 -5.04 13.96
N LYS A 118 -6.07 -5.27 15.23
CA LYS A 118 -7.44 -5.44 15.70
C LYS A 118 -7.81 -4.44 16.79
N GLY A 119 -9.10 -4.07 16.82
CA GLY A 119 -9.73 -3.34 17.91
C GLY A 119 -11.01 -4.04 18.32
N TYR A 120 -11.45 -3.84 19.55
CA TYR A 120 -12.65 -4.47 20.11
C TYR A 120 -13.62 -3.43 20.68
N ALA A 121 -14.86 -3.47 20.20
CA ALA A 121 -15.93 -2.58 20.70
C ALA A 121 -16.25 -2.81 22.18
N ARG A 122 -16.16 -4.07 22.62
CA ARG A 122 -16.59 -4.52 23.95
C ARG A 122 -15.74 -3.91 25.07
N ASP A 123 -14.44 -3.74 24.80
CA ASP A 123 -13.46 -3.34 25.83
C ASP A 123 -12.93 -1.91 25.55
N TYR A 124 -13.51 -1.20 24.58
CA TYR A 124 -13.04 0.10 24.09
C TYR A 124 -11.55 0.10 23.67
N THR A 125 -10.97 -1.08 23.43
CA THR A 125 -9.61 -1.20 22.95
C THR A 125 -9.58 -0.85 21.46
N ARG A 126 -8.78 0.15 21.12
CA ARG A 126 -8.54 0.53 19.74
C ARG A 126 -7.13 0.10 19.37
N GLY A 127 -7.02 -0.88 18.48
CA GLY A 127 -5.73 -1.17 17.87
C GLY A 127 -5.23 0.06 17.12
N THR A 128 -4.06 0.56 17.52
CA THR A 128 -3.54 1.82 16.96
C THR A 128 -2.08 1.67 16.57
N VAL A 129 -1.72 2.22 15.40
CA VAL A 129 -0.32 2.46 15.00
C VAL A 129 -0.18 3.95 14.73
N TYR A 130 0.78 4.58 15.39
CA TYR A 130 0.92 6.03 15.34
C TYR A 130 2.39 6.43 15.20
N ASN A 131 2.62 7.49 14.38
CA ASN A 131 3.87 8.23 14.31
C ASN A 131 5.12 7.33 14.07
N LEU A 132 4.99 6.38 13.14
CA LEU A 132 6.02 5.41 12.76
C LEU A 132 6.50 5.68 11.34
N THR A 133 7.81 5.66 11.13
CA THR A 133 8.43 5.71 9.81
C THR A 133 9.15 4.39 9.52
N LEU A 134 8.87 3.81 8.35
CA LEU A 134 9.70 2.78 7.72
C LEU A 134 10.45 3.43 6.56
N ASP A 135 11.78 3.38 6.56
CA ASP A 135 12.62 4.09 5.59
C ASP A 135 12.76 3.35 4.24
N GLU A 136 13.58 3.91 3.35
CA GLU A 136 13.81 3.41 2.00
C GLU A 136 14.55 2.07 1.92
N THR A 137 15.16 1.61 3.01
CA THR A 137 15.83 0.30 3.09
C THR A 137 14.84 -0.84 3.34
N CYS A 138 13.62 -0.53 3.79
CA CYS A 138 12.58 -1.52 4.04
C CYS A 138 12.04 -2.13 2.73
N GLU A 139 11.86 -3.45 2.70
CA GLU A 139 11.37 -4.15 1.51
C GLU A 139 10.42 -5.31 1.88
N LEU A 140 9.25 -5.31 1.26
CA LEU A 140 8.31 -6.42 1.29
C LEU A 140 8.27 -7.04 -0.10
N ALA A 141 8.86 -8.23 -0.26
CA ALA A 141 9.03 -8.84 -1.58
C ALA A 141 8.60 -10.29 -1.64
N SER A 142 8.01 -10.67 -2.78
CA SER A 142 7.65 -12.05 -3.05
C SER A 142 7.68 -12.35 -4.54
N ALA A 143 8.06 -13.58 -4.90
CA ALA A 143 8.13 -14.01 -6.29
C ALA A 143 7.58 -15.43 -6.48
N GLY A 144 6.90 -15.67 -7.61
CA GLY A 144 6.47 -16.99 -8.05
C GLY A 144 5.39 -17.66 -7.22
N LEU A 145 4.75 -16.96 -6.27
CA LEU A 145 3.75 -17.53 -5.36
C LEU A 145 2.36 -17.60 -6.02
N ASN A 146 1.64 -18.66 -5.69
CA ASN A 146 0.23 -18.86 -6.05
C ASN A 146 -0.61 -18.84 -4.77
N SER A 147 -0.78 -17.66 -4.19
CA SER A 147 -1.47 -17.47 -2.92
C SER A 147 -2.18 -16.12 -2.90
N THR A 148 -3.25 -16.02 -2.11
CA THR A 148 -3.84 -14.72 -1.77
C THR A 148 -2.99 -14.01 -0.74
N ALA A 149 -2.70 -12.73 -0.95
CA ALA A 149 -1.98 -11.92 0.02
C ALA A 149 -2.60 -10.52 0.17
N THR A 150 -2.64 -10.04 1.42
CA THR A 150 -3.08 -8.70 1.79
C THR A 150 -1.92 -7.97 2.46
N VAL A 151 -1.35 -6.98 1.78
CA VAL A 151 -0.05 -6.42 2.13
C VAL A 151 -0.14 -4.92 2.33
N GLY A 152 0.40 -4.44 3.44
CA GLY A 152 0.61 -3.03 3.68
C GLY A 152 2.03 -2.76 4.17
N GLY A 153 2.62 -1.64 3.80
CA GLY A 153 3.94 -1.28 4.32
C GLY A 153 3.96 -1.27 5.86
N ILE A 154 2.88 -0.79 6.47
CA ILE A 154 2.73 -0.75 7.94
C ILE A 154 1.83 -1.89 8.43
N VAL A 155 0.62 -2.03 7.89
CA VAL A 155 -0.36 -3.02 8.36
C VAL A 155 -0.94 -3.81 7.19
N GLY A 156 -0.91 -5.14 7.24
CA GLY A 156 -1.58 -5.98 6.25
C GLY A 156 -3.09 -5.79 6.29
N GLU A 157 -3.74 -6.20 7.35
CA GLU A 157 -5.18 -6.02 7.57
C GLU A 157 -5.47 -5.24 8.86
N ALA A 158 -6.28 -4.20 8.74
CA ALA A 158 -6.78 -3.42 9.87
C ALA A 158 -8.29 -3.67 10.06
N ALA A 159 -8.67 -4.32 11.16
CA ALA A 159 -10.05 -4.65 11.49
C ALA A 159 -10.85 -3.39 11.90
N THR A 160 -12.12 -3.58 12.30
CA THR A 160 -12.93 -2.50 12.89
C THR A 160 -12.31 -1.97 14.19
N TYR A 161 -12.62 -0.71 14.52
CA TYR A 161 -12.09 -0.01 15.70
C TYR A 161 -10.56 0.11 15.73
N THR A 162 -9.94 0.23 14.54
CA THR A 162 -8.50 0.48 14.42
C THR A 162 -8.22 1.87 13.89
N THR A 163 -7.02 2.37 14.21
CA THR A 163 -6.52 3.65 13.71
C THR A 163 -5.05 3.51 13.30
N ILE A 164 -4.74 3.92 12.08
CA ILE A 164 -3.36 4.08 11.62
C ILE A 164 -3.20 5.57 11.30
N ALA A 165 -2.28 6.26 12.00
CA ALA A 165 -2.17 7.70 11.84
C ALA A 165 -0.72 8.19 11.89
N ALA A 166 -0.44 9.25 11.14
CA ALA A 166 0.87 9.91 11.08
C ALA A 166 2.03 8.93 10.75
N CYS A 167 1.76 7.86 10.01
CA CYS A 167 2.76 6.89 9.60
C CYS A 167 3.31 7.20 8.20
N ARG A 168 4.59 6.87 7.99
CA ARG A 168 5.28 7.02 6.70
C ARG A 168 5.89 5.70 6.26
N PHE A 169 5.77 5.40 4.97
CA PHE A 169 6.44 4.28 4.33
C PHE A 169 7.23 4.79 3.13
N LEU A 170 8.55 4.57 3.14
CA LEU A 170 9.47 4.97 2.08
C LEU A 170 10.06 3.75 1.36
N GLY A 171 9.83 2.55 1.88
CA GLY A 171 10.39 1.30 1.37
C GLY A 171 9.79 0.83 0.04
N LYS A 172 9.91 -0.44 -0.25
CA LYS A 172 9.43 -1.04 -1.51
C LYS A 172 8.48 -2.20 -1.23
N ILE A 173 7.42 -2.32 -2.03
CA ILE A 173 6.57 -3.50 -2.08
C ILE A 173 6.68 -4.08 -3.49
N THR A 174 7.22 -5.31 -3.62
CA THR A 174 7.51 -5.92 -4.90
C THR A 174 6.94 -7.33 -5.00
N PHE A 175 6.07 -7.56 -5.98
CA PHE A 175 5.59 -8.89 -6.34
C PHE A 175 5.96 -9.21 -7.78
N ASP A 176 6.72 -10.29 -8.00
CA ASP A 176 7.12 -10.77 -9.32
C ASP A 176 6.50 -12.14 -9.61
N ASP A 177 5.96 -12.32 -10.82
CA ASP A 177 5.33 -13.57 -11.29
C ASP A 177 4.25 -14.11 -10.34
N HIS A 178 3.45 -13.23 -9.74
CA HIS A 178 2.39 -13.63 -8.81
C HIS A 178 1.18 -14.23 -9.54
N ARG A 179 0.58 -15.29 -8.98
CA ARG A 179 -0.50 -16.09 -9.61
C ARG A 179 -1.78 -16.15 -8.79
N GLY A 180 -1.84 -15.47 -7.67
CA GLY A 180 -3.02 -15.37 -6.81
C GLY A 180 -3.60 -13.97 -6.80
N GLU A 181 -4.48 -13.71 -5.83
CA GLU A 181 -5.07 -12.39 -5.60
C GLU A 181 -4.18 -11.57 -4.68
N LEU A 182 -3.86 -10.36 -5.10
CA LEU A 182 -3.10 -9.39 -4.31
C LEU A 182 -3.96 -8.19 -3.94
N THR A 183 -3.98 -7.87 -2.65
CA THR A 183 -4.51 -6.59 -2.14
C THR A 183 -3.35 -5.84 -1.49
N ILE A 184 -2.96 -4.69 -2.03
CA ILE A 184 -1.77 -3.96 -1.59
C ILE A 184 -2.11 -2.52 -1.25
N GLY A 185 -1.59 -2.04 -0.12
CA GLY A 185 -1.56 -0.61 0.21
C GLY A 185 -0.16 -0.18 0.64
N GLY A 186 0.27 1.00 0.25
CA GLY A 186 1.55 1.53 0.72
C GLY A 186 1.61 1.65 2.25
N ILE A 187 0.47 1.87 2.88
CA ILE A 187 0.31 1.93 4.34
C ILE A 187 -0.48 0.71 4.85
N VAL A 188 -1.65 0.43 4.28
CA VAL A 188 -2.54 -0.64 4.77
C VAL A 188 -3.09 -1.44 3.59
N GLY A 189 -2.93 -2.76 3.60
CA GLY A 189 -3.48 -3.64 2.56
C GLY A 189 -5.01 -3.57 2.52
N SER A 190 -5.68 -3.92 3.59
CA SER A 190 -7.15 -3.84 3.72
C SER A 190 -7.55 -3.22 5.05
N THR A 191 -8.59 -2.37 5.05
CA THR A 191 -9.03 -1.71 6.29
C THR A 191 -10.54 -1.67 6.47
N LYS A 192 -10.96 -1.84 7.74
CA LYS A 192 -12.30 -1.53 8.28
C LYS A 192 -12.23 -0.43 9.34
N GLY A 193 -11.08 0.21 9.48
CA GLY A 193 -10.78 1.26 10.45
C GLY A 193 -10.53 2.63 9.82
N THR A 194 -9.81 3.48 10.54
CA THR A 194 -9.44 4.83 10.12
C THR A 194 -7.96 4.88 9.73
N VAL A 195 -7.66 5.53 8.59
CA VAL A 195 -6.28 5.87 8.19
C VAL A 195 -6.20 7.38 8.02
N ASN A 196 -5.32 8.02 8.79
CA ASN A 196 -5.27 9.48 8.84
C ASN A 196 -3.85 10.03 8.76
N SER A 197 -3.64 11.07 7.97
CA SER A 197 -2.36 11.81 7.89
C SER A 197 -1.15 10.91 7.61
N CYS A 198 -1.37 9.81 6.87
CA CYS A 198 -0.31 8.90 6.48
C CYS A 198 0.27 9.29 5.11
N ARG A 199 1.54 8.93 4.91
CA ARG A 199 2.26 9.23 3.68
C ARG A 199 2.96 7.99 3.14
N ASN A 200 2.76 7.71 1.86
CA ASN A 200 3.53 6.73 1.12
C ASN A 200 4.46 7.44 0.12
N GLU A 201 5.75 7.21 0.26
CA GLU A 201 6.81 7.66 -0.62
C GLU A 201 7.54 6.49 -1.30
N GLY A 202 7.25 5.28 -0.83
CA GLY A 202 7.85 4.03 -1.30
C GLY A 202 7.16 3.45 -2.53
N ALA A 203 7.90 2.76 -3.39
CA ALA A 203 7.38 2.22 -4.64
C ALA A 203 6.54 0.94 -4.43
N ILE A 204 5.49 0.78 -5.25
CA ILE A 204 4.72 -0.47 -5.35
C ILE A 204 4.86 -1.01 -6.77
N THR A 205 5.42 -2.23 -6.89
CA THR A 205 5.61 -2.90 -8.18
C THR A 205 4.96 -4.27 -8.16
N VAL A 206 4.03 -4.50 -9.07
CA VAL A 206 3.35 -5.79 -9.19
C VAL A 206 3.48 -6.33 -10.60
N LYS A 207 3.85 -7.60 -10.71
CA LYS A 207 3.80 -8.36 -11.95
C LYS A 207 2.98 -9.60 -11.71
N VAL A 208 1.82 -9.64 -12.34
CA VAL A 208 0.92 -10.78 -12.24
C VAL A 208 1.02 -11.66 -13.48
N SER A 209 0.86 -12.95 -13.28
CA SER A 209 0.85 -13.96 -14.34
C SER A 209 -0.39 -14.84 -14.23
N GLN A 210 -0.39 -16.03 -14.73
CA GLN A 210 -1.52 -16.95 -14.84
C GLN A 210 -2.49 -16.91 -13.66
N LYS A 211 -3.73 -16.44 -13.89
CA LYS A 211 -4.81 -16.28 -12.89
C LYS A 211 -4.49 -15.29 -11.75
N GLY A 212 -3.39 -14.54 -11.86
CA GLY A 212 -3.07 -13.52 -10.89
C GLY A 212 -3.90 -12.26 -11.13
N SER A 213 -4.26 -11.59 -10.03
CA SER A 213 -4.84 -10.25 -10.02
C SER A 213 -4.17 -9.37 -8.97
N ALA A 214 -4.27 -8.08 -9.13
CA ALA A 214 -3.77 -7.13 -8.14
C ALA A 214 -4.68 -5.91 -8.01
N GLU A 215 -5.09 -5.62 -6.79
CA GLU A 215 -5.70 -4.36 -6.38
C GLU A 215 -4.71 -3.61 -5.49
N ALA A 216 -4.15 -2.51 -5.99
CA ALA A 216 -3.17 -1.75 -5.21
C ALA A 216 -3.52 -0.26 -5.11
N GLY A 217 -3.50 0.26 -3.88
CA GLY A 217 -3.61 1.69 -3.58
C GLY A 217 -2.32 2.24 -2.98
N GLY A 218 -1.98 3.47 -3.32
CA GLY A 218 -0.79 4.12 -2.76
C GLY A 218 -0.85 4.23 -1.23
N ILE A 219 -2.04 4.31 -0.66
CA ILE A 219 -2.26 4.35 0.80
C ILE A 219 -2.94 3.06 1.27
N VAL A 220 -4.08 2.71 0.69
CA VAL A 220 -4.89 1.55 1.11
C VAL A 220 -5.27 0.74 -0.12
N GLY A 221 -5.12 -0.58 -0.06
CA GLY A 221 -5.63 -1.48 -1.10
C GLY A 221 -7.16 -1.43 -1.14
N VAL A 222 -7.81 -1.90 -0.11
CA VAL A 222 -9.27 -2.02 -0.06
C VAL A 222 -9.86 -1.45 1.24
N CYS A 223 -10.87 -0.59 1.11
CA CYS A 223 -11.72 -0.14 2.22
C CYS A 223 -13.00 -0.98 2.26
N ASN A 224 -13.10 -1.94 3.17
CA ASN A 224 -14.19 -2.92 3.19
C ASN A 224 -15.01 -2.85 4.48
N GLY A 225 -15.94 -1.91 4.57
CA GLY A 225 -16.82 -1.76 5.74
C GLY A 225 -17.59 -0.45 5.73
N LYS A 226 -18.32 -0.21 6.83
CA LYS A 226 -19.04 1.05 7.06
C LYS A 226 -18.21 1.97 7.94
N ASP A 227 -18.42 3.27 7.77
CA ASP A 227 -17.80 4.34 8.59
C ASP A 227 -16.27 4.40 8.50
N ILE A 228 -15.68 3.82 7.44
CA ILE A 228 -14.24 3.90 7.17
C ILE A 228 -13.90 5.32 6.73
N ARG A 229 -12.76 5.82 7.24
CA ARG A 229 -12.29 7.15 6.91
C ARG A 229 -10.82 7.13 6.53
N ILE A 230 -10.54 7.49 5.29
CA ILE A 230 -9.18 7.73 4.80
C ILE A 230 -9.05 9.24 4.64
N THR A 231 -8.26 9.89 5.50
CA THR A 231 -8.26 11.35 5.59
C THR A 231 -6.85 11.92 5.56
N ASN A 232 -6.67 13.02 4.82
CA ASN A 232 -5.43 13.80 4.78
C ASN A 232 -4.17 12.96 4.43
N CYS A 233 -4.34 11.90 3.65
CA CYS A 233 -3.23 11.03 3.25
C CYS A 233 -2.63 11.49 1.92
N ILE A 234 -1.31 11.29 1.77
CA ILE A 234 -0.58 11.69 0.57
C ILE A 234 0.18 10.49 0.02
N ASN A 235 -0.01 10.22 -1.26
CA ASN A 235 0.82 9.28 -2.01
C ASN A 235 1.77 10.04 -2.92
N GLN A 236 3.07 9.82 -2.77
CA GLN A 236 4.12 10.31 -3.66
C GLN A 236 4.82 9.16 -4.40
N ALA A 237 4.45 7.93 -4.05
CA ALA A 237 5.03 6.72 -4.61
C ALA A 237 4.62 6.49 -6.06
N THR A 238 5.50 5.88 -6.82
CA THR A 238 5.15 5.29 -8.12
C THR A 238 4.52 3.91 -7.91
N LEU A 239 3.35 3.71 -8.51
CA LEU A 239 2.69 2.41 -8.61
C LEU A 239 2.85 1.87 -10.02
N SER A 240 3.39 0.66 -10.15
CA SER A 240 3.63 0.01 -11.44
C SER A 240 3.05 -1.39 -11.49
N GLY A 241 2.20 -1.65 -12.48
CA GLY A 241 1.60 -2.95 -12.71
C GLY A 241 1.95 -3.49 -14.09
N THR A 242 2.33 -4.76 -14.19
CA THR A 242 2.62 -5.42 -15.46
C THR A 242 1.99 -6.80 -15.54
N SER A 243 1.50 -7.15 -16.73
CA SER A 243 1.12 -8.52 -17.08
C SER A 243 1.37 -8.78 -18.55
N ALA A 244 1.83 -9.98 -18.86
CA ALA A 244 1.92 -10.49 -20.23
C ALA A 244 1.09 -11.77 -20.43
N SER A 245 0.35 -12.19 -19.40
CA SER A 245 -0.44 -13.42 -19.44
C SER A 245 -1.88 -13.15 -19.87
N TYR A 246 -2.35 -13.87 -20.88
CA TYR A 246 -3.75 -13.85 -21.29
C TYR A 246 -4.69 -14.47 -20.25
N GLN A 247 -4.17 -15.15 -19.24
CA GLN A 247 -4.92 -15.72 -18.12
C GLN A 247 -4.92 -14.82 -16.87
N SER A 248 -4.33 -13.64 -16.94
CA SER A 248 -4.38 -12.67 -15.83
C SER A 248 -5.82 -12.22 -15.58
N GLU A 249 -6.22 -12.11 -14.32
CA GLU A 249 -7.56 -11.65 -13.91
C GLU A 249 -7.65 -10.12 -13.76
N GLY A 250 -6.56 -9.40 -13.96
CA GLY A 250 -6.56 -7.94 -14.05
C GLY A 250 -5.58 -7.26 -13.09
N ILE A 251 -5.43 -5.97 -13.32
CA ILE A 251 -4.64 -5.07 -12.45
C ILE A 251 -5.42 -3.78 -12.25
N GLU A 252 -5.63 -3.42 -10.99
CA GLU A 252 -6.26 -2.18 -10.57
C GLU A 252 -5.29 -1.38 -9.71
N LEU A 253 -4.86 -0.19 -10.16
CA LEU A 253 -3.93 0.67 -9.42
C LEU A 253 -4.54 2.05 -9.18
N ALA A 254 -4.54 2.49 -7.94
CA ALA A 254 -5.00 3.82 -7.55
C ALA A 254 -3.96 4.56 -6.71
N GLY A 255 -3.86 5.87 -6.91
CA GLY A 255 -2.95 6.68 -6.10
C GLY A 255 -3.25 6.66 -4.60
N ILE A 256 -4.51 6.49 -4.19
CA ILE A 256 -4.89 6.49 -2.77
C ILE A 256 -5.50 5.15 -2.34
N VAL A 257 -6.65 4.77 -2.89
CA VAL A 257 -7.38 3.55 -2.49
C VAL A 257 -7.81 2.80 -3.75
N ALA A 258 -7.46 1.52 -3.91
CA ALA A 258 -7.95 0.81 -5.08
C ALA A 258 -9.48 0.69 -5.04
N THR A 259 -10.05 0.01 -4.06
CA THR A 259 -11.51 -0.13 -3.95
C THR A 259 -12.06 0.56 -2.70
N ASN A 260 -12.94 1.55 -2.93
CA ASN A 260 -13.65 2.33 -1.91
C ASN A 260 -15.12 1.87 -1.81
N PHE A 261 -15.42 0.96 -0.88
CA PHE A 261 -16.78 0.41 -0.73
C PHE A 261 -17.79 1.41 -0.13
N SER A 262 -19.06 1.09 -0.28
CA SER A 262 -20.17 1.87 0.24
C SER A 262 -20.07 2.06 1.77
N GLY A 263 -20.31 3.30 2.21
CA GLY A 263 -20.18 3.69 3.62
C GLY A 263 -18.76 4.14 4.01
N SER A 264 -17.80 4.10 3.11
CA SER A 264 -16.45 4.64 3.33
C SER A 264 -16.28 6.03 2.70
N THR A 265 -15.34 6.81 3.25
CA THR A 265 -15.06 8.18 2.82
C THR A 265 -13.55 8.39 2.63
N ILE A 266 -13.18 8.90 1.46
CA ILE A 266 -11.84 9.43 1.17
C ILE A 266 -11.96 10.96 1.18
N ASN A 267 -11.26 11.65 2.10
CA ASN A 267 -11.38 13.09 2.27
C ASN A 267 -10.03 13.78 2.42
N GLY A 268 -9.80 14.83 1.66
CA GLY A 268 -8.58 15.64 1.75
C GLY A 268 -7.30 14.89 1.36
N CYS A 269 -7.42 13.82 0.55
CA CYS A 269 -6.27 13.03 0.13
C CYS A 269 -5.68 13.54 -1.20
N LEU A 270 -4.37 13.39 -1.36
CA LEU A 270 -3.63 13.87 -2.52
C LEU A 270 -2.76 12.76 -3.11
N ASN A 271 -2.94 12.49 -4.40
CA ASN A 271 -1.98 11.70 -5.17
C ASN A 271 -1.05 12.60 -5.97
N GLU A 272 0.23 12.52 -5.69
CA GLU A 272 1.33 13.15 -6.42
C GLU A 272 2.15 12.13 -7.21
N GLY A 273 2.02 10.85 -6.85
CA GLY A 273 2.75 9.74 -7.44
C GLY A 273 2.23 9.32 -8.82
N GLU A 274 3.08 8.70 -9.59
CA GLU A 274 2.73 8.17 -10.90
C GLU A 274 2.04 6.80 -10.79
N VAL A 275 1.00 6.56 -11.60
CA VAL A 275 0.27 5.28 -11.66
C VAL A 275 0.40 4.72 -13.08
N ASN A 276 1.08 3.57 -13.22
CA ASN A 276 1.39 2.97 -14.51
C ASN A 276 0.91 1.53 -14.60
N ILE A 277 0.21 1.18 -15.68
CA ILE A 277 -0.10 -0.22 -16.02
C ILE A 277 0.40 -0.50 -17.42
N ARG A 278 1.06 -1.66 -17.61
CA ARG A 278 1.44 -2.18 -18.92
C ARG A 278 0.94 -3.61 -19.07
N PHE A 279 0.12 -3.81 -20.07
CA PHE A 279 -0.34 -5.12 -20.47
C PHE A 279 -0.05 -5.35 -21.95
N SER A 280 0.53 -6.50 -22.29
CA SER A 280 0.76 -6.90 -23.66
C SER A 280 0.52 -8.40 -23.79
N SER A 281 -0.45 -8.78 -24.65
CA SER A 281 -0.73 -10.19 -24.96
C SER A 281 -1.19 -10.31 -26.42
N SER A 282 -0.86 -11.44 -27.02
CA SER A 282 -1.37 -11.80 -28.36
C SER A 282 -2.77 -12.39 -28.35
N GLN A 283 -3.33 -12.70 -27.16
CA GLN A 283 -4.65 -13.31 -26.99
C GLN A 283 -5.61 -12.36 -26.29
N THR A 284 -6.88 -12.45 -26.66
CA THR A 284 -7.97 -11.65 -26.07
C THR A 284 -8.33 -12.14 -24.67
N ILE A 285 -8.39 -11.24 -23.71
CA ILE A 285 -8.91 -11.48 -22.36
C ILE A 285 -9.94 -10.41 -22.00
N TYR A 286 -10.78 -10.71 -21.02
CA TYR A 286 -11.86 -9.80 -20.56
C TYR A 286 -11.55 -9.15 -19.20
N SER A 287 -10.35 -9.32 -18.70
CA SER A 287 -9.95 -8.82 -17.39
C SER A 287 -9.78 -7.31 -17.36
N PRO A 288 -10.15 -6.65 -16.28
CA PRO A 288 -10.06 -5.20 -16.15
C PRO A 288 -8.60 -4.76 -15.97
N PHE A 289 -8.21 -3.72 -16.69
CA PHE A 289 -7.02 -2.93 -16.40
C PHE A 289 -7.49 -1.52 -16.07
N SER A 290 -7.40 -1.17 -14.81
CA SER A 290 -7.98 0.07 -14.30
C SER A 290 -6.94 0.89 -13.55
N ALA A 291 -6.82 2.18 -13.88
CA ALA A 291 -5.95 3.10 -13.16
C ALA A 291 -6.67 4.39 -12.79
N ALA A 292 -6.39 4.91 -11.60
CA ALA A 292 -6.98 6.15 -11.15
C ALA A 292 -6.03 6.95 -10.25
N GLY A 293 -6.24 8.26 -10.17
CA GLY A 293 -5.49 9.11 -9.25
C GLY A 293 -5.89 8.90 -7.80
N ILE A 294 -7.17 8.67 -7.51
CA ILE A 294 -7.66 8.49 -6.14
C ILE A 294 -8.19 7.08 -5.90
N THR A 295 -9.11 6.58 -6.71
CA THR A 295 -9.68 5.23 -6.50
C THR A 295 -10.08 4.57 -7.82
N THR A 296 -9.76 3.29 -8.02
CA THR A 296 -10.20 2.59 -9.23
C THR A 296 -11.71 2.34 -9.19
N SER A 297 -12.23 1.82 -8.10
CA SER A 297 -13.64 1.50 -7.93
C SER A 297 -14.23 2.29 -6.76
N ASN A 298 -15.09 3.28 -7.05
CA ASN A 298 -15.75 4.11 -6.04
C ASN A 298 -17.22 3.73 -5.86
N TYR A 299 -17.58 3.19 -4.73
CA TYR A 299 -18.95 2.99 -4.26
C TYR A 299 -19.29 3.86 -3.05
N GLY A 300 -18.32 4.55 -2.47
CA GLY A 300 -18.43 5.44 -1.32
C GLY A 300 -18.41 6.91 -1.68
N LEU A 301 -17.81 7.71 -0.82
CA LEU A 301 -17.64 9.16 -1.00
C LEU A 301 -16.16 9.50 -1.20
N VAL A 302 -15.85 10.23 -2.27
CA VAL A 302 -14.57 10.93 -2.46
C VAL A 302 -14.87 12.43 -2.37
N ILE A 303 -14.20 13.12 -1.47
CA ILE A 303 -14.42 14.56 -1.26
C ILE A 303 -13.11 15.30 -1.01
N ASN A 304 -13.01 16.56 -1.50
CA ASN A 304 -11.88 17.46 -1.29
C ASN A 304 -10.50 16.82 -1.65
N SER A 305 -10.48 15.88 -2.58
CA SER A 305 -9.29 15.10 -2.89
C SER A 305 -8.76 15.44 -4.29
N GLY A 306 -7.45 15.30 -4.48
CA GLY A 306 -6.81 15.74 -5.72
C GLY A 306 -5.83 14.74 -6.30
N ASN A 307 -5.69 14.75 -7.62
CA ASN A 307 -4.62 14.06 -8.33
C ASN A 307 -3.77 15.06 -9.10
N THR A 308 -2.47 15.03 -8.86
CA THR A 308 -1.46 15.78 -9.62
C THR A 308 -0.51 14.85 -10.37
N GLY A 309 -0.45 13.58 -9.97
CA GLY A 309 0.38 12.55 -10.56
C GLY A 309 -0.09 12.14 -11.96
N ARG A 310 0.84 11.70 -12.79
CA ARG A 310 0.54 11.15 -14.11
C ARG A 310 -0.10 9.76 -13.97
N ILE A 311 -1.12 9.50 -14.78
CA ILE A 311 -1.76 8.18 -14.87
C ILE A 311 -1.58 7.66 -16.29
N ALA A 312 -0.99 6.48 -16.45
CA ALA A 312 -0.75 5.88 -17.76
C ALA A 312 -1.13 4.40 -17.79
N VAL A 313 -1.97 4.04 -18.73
CA VAL A 313 -2.26 2.64 -19.05
C VAL A 313 -1.91 2.39 -20.50
N GLN A 314 -1.08 1.40 -20.75
CA GLN A 314 -0.82 0.83 -22.03
C GLN A 314 -1.34 -0.61 -22.05
N SER A 315 -2.37 -0.86 -22.83
CA SER A 315 -3.02 -2.17 -22.84
C SER A 315 -3.46 -2.55 -24.25
N ASP A 316 -3.15 -3.79 -24.65
CA ASP A 316 -3.69 -4.38 -25.86
C ASP A 316 -5.18 -4.77 -25.70
N MET A 317 -5.75 -4.53 -24.54
CA MET A 317 -7.11 -4.89 -24.13
C MET A 317 -7.85 -3.67 -23.59
N LYS A 318 -9.13 -3.87 -23.23
CA LYS A 318 -9.95 -2.82 -22.61
C LYS A 318 -9.28 -2.31 -21.32
N ALA A 319 -9.12 -0.99 -21.27
CA ALA A 319 -8.64 -0.29 -20.08
C ALA A 319 -9.60 0.82 -19.68
N THR A 320 -9.65 1.11 -18.38
CA THR A 320 -10.43 2.22 -17.86
C THR A 320 -9.58 3.09 -16.96
N VAL A 321 -9.52 4.39 -17.27
CA VAL A 321 -8.64 5.33 -16.55
C VAL A 321 -9.43 6.56 -16.13
N GLY A 322 -9.26 7.00 -14.90
CA GLY A 322 -9.89 8.21 -14.39
C GLY A 322 -8.95 9.07 -13.58
N GLY A 323 -9.05 10.38 -13.70
CA GLY A 323 -8.24 11.32 -12.91
C GLY A 323 -8.51 11.20 -11.41
N ILE A 324 -9.76 10.93 -11.04
CA ILE A 324 -10.18 10.66 -9.68
C ILE A 324 -10.61 9.20 -9.53
N SER A 325 -11.50 8.71 -10.38
CA SER A 325 -11.97 7.33 -10.30
C SER A 325 -12.05 6.67 -11.68
N SER A 326 -11.62 5.41 -11.81
CA SER A 326 -11.85 4.66 -13.05
C SER A 326 -13.33 4.34 -13.22
N HIS A 327 -13.96 3.77 -12.19
CA HIS A 327 -15.38 3.41 -12.16
C HIS A 327 -16.04 4.08 -10.97
N ASN A 328 -17.03 4.95 -11.24
CA ASN A 328 -17.75 5.64 -10.18
C ASN A 328 -19.22 5.20 -10.11
N SER A 329 -19.59 4.58 -9.01
CA SER A 329 -20.97 4.25 -8.59
C SER A 329 -21.35 4.94 -7.28
N GLY A 330 -20.44 5.73 -6.70
CA GLY A 330 -20.61 6.53 -5.48
C GLY A 330 -20.64 8.03 -5.78
N SER A 331 -20.18 8.83 -4.84
CA SER A 331 -20.13 10.29 -4.96
C SER A 331 -18.69 10.81 -5.03
N ILE A 332 -18.46 11.79 -5.92
CA ILE A 332 -17.21 12.55 -6.01
C ILE A 332 -17.56 14.03 -5.89
N VAL A 333 -17.05 14.69 -4.86
CA VAL A 333 -17.41 16.07 -4.53
C VAL A 333 -16.16 16.93 -4.32
N ASN A 334 -16.15 18.16 -4.84
CA ASN A 334 -15.07 19.14 -4.66
C ASN A 334 -13.66 18.57 -4.89
N SER A 335 -13.52 17.70 -5.87
CA SER A 335 -12.26 16.98 -6.14
C SER A 335 -11.71 17.37 -7.50
N TYR A 336 -10.40 17.25 -7.70
CA TYR A 336 -9.76 17.75 -8.91
C TYR A 336 -8.70 16.83 -9.47
N ASN A 337 -8.51 16.89 -10.79
CA ASN A 337 -7.37 16.30 -11.48
C ASN A 337 -6.61 17.36 -12.26
N ILE A 338 -5.31 17.45 -12.05
CA ILE A 338 -4.40 18.24 -12.88
C ILE A 338 -3.29 17.40 -13.51
N GLY A 339 -3.18 16.13 -13.07
CA GLY A 339 -2.27 15.17 -13.66
C GLY A 339 -2.66 14.75 -15.09
N ALA A 340 -1.66 14.45 -15.90
CA ALA A 340 -1.88 13.95 -17.24
C ALA A 340 -2.39 12.51 -17.24
N ILE A 341 -3.37 12.21 -18.09
CA ILE A 341 -3.97 10.89 -18.27
C ILE A 341 -3.66 10.39 -19.67
N ALA A 342 -3.10 9.18 -19.75
CA ALA A 342 -2.85 8.48 -21.01
C ALA A 342 -3.46 7.06 -20.96
N CYS A 343 -4.43 6.79 -21.82
CA CYS A 343 -5.06 5.48 -21.96
C CYS A 343 -4.80 4.98 -23.39
N ASN A 344 -3.71 4.23 -23.58
CA ASN A 344 -3.23 3.83 -24.89
C ASN A 344 -3.54 2.36 -25.16
N GLY A 345 -4.24 2.10 -26.27
CA GLY A 345 -4.49 0.77 -26.80
C GLY A 345 -3.56 0.42 -27.96
N ARG A 346 -3.64 -0.80 -28.44
CA ARG A 346 -2.98 -1.23 -29.67
C ARG A 346 -3.82 -0.82 -30.87
N LYS A 347 -3.18 -0.18 -31.84
CA LYS A 347 -3.84 0.27 -33.08
C LYS A 347 -4.52 -0.89 -33.80
N GLY A 348 -5.83 -0.71 -34.13
CA GLY A 348 -6.61 -1.70 -34.88
C GLY A 348 -7.32 -2.75 -34.02
N GLN A 349 -7.37 -2.58 -32.69
CA GLN A 349 -8.17 -3.43 -31.80
C GLN A 349 -9.61 -2.91 -31.69
N THR A 350 -10.55 -3.83 -31.49
CA THR A 350 -11.99 -3.53 -31.35
C THR A 350 -12.43 -3.19 -29.92
N PHE A 351 -11.48 -3.06 -28.98
CA PHE A 351 -11.79 -2.74 -27.59
C PHE A 351 -11.75 -1.25 -27.33
N TYR A 352 -12.73 -0.78 -26.57
CA TYR A 352 -12.83 0.63 -26.20
C TYR A 352 -12.04 0.90 -24.92
N ASN A 353 -11.07 1.82 -25.00
CA ASN A 353 -10.40 2.39 -23.86
C ASN A 353 -11.18 3.60 -23.36
N ASN A 354 -11.52 3.60 -22.06
CA ASN A 354 -12.23 4.69 -21.43
C ASN A 354 -11.26 5.56 -20.63
N GLY A 355 -11.09 6.81 -21.05
CA GLY A 355 -10.30 7.81 -20.32
C GLY A 355 -11.15 9.01 -19.94
N GLY A 356 -11.14 9.39 -18.66
CA GLY A 356 -11.89 10.55 -18.19
C GLY A 356 -11.09 11.42 -17.23
N GLY A 357 -11.21 12.74 -17.35
CA GLY A 357 -10.52 13.69 -16.48
C GLY A 357 -10.90 13.56 -15.01
N ILE A 358 -12.15 13.20 -14.70
CA ILE A 358 -12.65 12.91 -13.36
C ILE A 358 -12.94 11.41 -13.23
N THR A 359 -13.80 10.85 -14.07
CA THR A 359 -14.11 9.41 -14.05
C THR A 359 -14.02 8.82 -15.45
N GLY A 360 -13.48 7.61 -15.55
CA GLY A 360 -13.44 6.85 -16.80
C GLY A 360 -14.82 6.30 -17.18
N VAL A 361 -15.53 5.74 -16.21
CA VAL A 361 -16.89 5.20 -16.38
C VAL A 361 -17.76 5.65 -15.20
N PHE A 362 -18.94 6.13 -15.54
CA PHE A 362 -19.98 6.49 -14.59
C PHE A 362 -21.09 5.42 -14.64
N GLN A 363 -21.35 4.74 -13.52
CA GLN A 363 -22.29 3.64 -13.47
C GLN A 363 -23.38 3.90 -12.41
N TYR A 364 -24.61 3.51 -12.72
CA TYR A 364 -25.66 3.49 -11.70
C TYR A 364 -25.39 2.38 -10.68
N SER A 365 -25.53 2.74 -9.41
CA SER A 365 -25.44 1.77 -8.32
C SER A 365 -26.68 0.88 -8.31
N THR A 366 -26.48 -0.43 -8.27
CA THR A 366 -27.56 -1.42 -8.05
C THR A 366 -28.12 -1.41 -6.63
N ILE A 367 -27.46 -0.68 -5.70
CA ILE A 367 -27.83 -0.60 -4.26
C ILE A 367 -28.58 0.69 -3.89
N GLY A 368 -29.22 1.36 -4.87
CA GLY A 368 -30.11 2.49 -4.59
C GLY A 368 -29.41 3.82 -4.25
N ILE A 369 -28.08 3.90 -4.38
CA ILE A 369 -27.33 5.15 -4.28
C ILE A 369 -27.33 5.80 -5.66
N THR A 370 -27.75 7.07 -5.76
CA THR A 370 -27.59 7.86 -6.99
C THR A 370 -26.16 8.38 -7.03
N PRO A 371 -25.33 7.97 -8.00
CA PRO A 371 -23.98 8.48 -8.13
C PRO A 371 -23.99 9.99 -8.41
N LEU A 372 -23.04 10.72 -7.80
CA LEU A 372 -22.95 12.18 -7.93
C LEU A 372 -21.52 12.60 -8.24
N ILE A 373 -21.39 13.54 -9.21
CA ILE A 373 -20.15 14.32 -9.40
C ILE A 373 -20.54 15.79 -9.27
N TYR A 374 -19.98 16.49 -8.27
CA TYR A 374 -20.32 17.89 -8.00
C TYR A 374 -19.09 18.70 -7.58
N GLY A 375 -18.96 19.91 -8.10
CA GLY A 375 -17.87 20.81 -7.75
C GLY A 375 -16.47 20.33 -8.18
N CYS A 376 -16.40 19.39 -9.14
CA CYS A 376 -15.14 18.81 -9.59
C CYS A 376 -14.61 19.49 -10.85
N TYR A 377 -13.28 19.54 -11.01
CA TYR A 377 -12.68 20.02 -12.24
C TYR A 377 -11.49 19.18 -12.69
N ASN A 378 -11.24 19.21 -14.01
CA ASN A 378 -10.04 18.64 -14.62
C ASN A 378 -9.34 19.71 -15.46
N SER A 379 -8.05 19.90 -15.22
CA SER A 379 -7.19 20.71 -16.08
C SER A 379 -6.00 19.90 -16.66
N GLY A 380 -5.86 18.64 -16.25
CA GLY A 380 -4.89 17.73 -16.82
C GLY A 380 -5.28 17.30 -18.25
N THR A 381 -4.28 17.02 -19.07
CA THR A 381 -4.50 16.47 -20.41
C THR A 381 -5.05 15.05 -20.33
N VAL A 382 -6.01 14.73 -21.20
CA VAL A 382 -6.53 13.37 -21.37
C VAL A 382 -6.24 12.94 -22.81
N SER A 383 -5.49 11.88 -22.97
CA SER A 383 -5.14 11.32 -24.29
C SER A 383 -5.53 9.84 -24.36
N SER A 384 -6.04 9.44 -25.52
CA SER A 384 -6.33 8.04 -25.85
C SER A 384 -5.87 7.77 -27.26
N THR A 385 -5.17 6.64 -27.46
CA THR A 385 -4.78 6.13 -28.78
C THR A 385 -5.21 4.69 -28.88
N GLY A 386 -5.90 4.32 -29.95
CA GLY A 386 -6.37 2.97 -30.23
C GLY A 386 -6.67 2.76 -31.69
#